data_89d02dfc8b41eb023357bddfcfc18cc1
#
_entry.id   89d02dfc8b41eb023357bddfcfc18cc1
#
_cell.length_a   1.000
_cell.length_b   1.000
_cell.length_c   1.000
_cell.angle_alpha   90.00
_cell.angle_beta   90.00
_cell.angle_gamma   90.00
#
_symmetry.space_group_name_H-M   'P 1'
#
loop_
_entity.id
_entity.type
_entity.pdbx_description
1 polymer ?
#
loop_
_entity_poly.entity_id
_entity_poly.type
_entity_poly.pdbx_seq_one_letter_code
_entity_poly.pdbx_strand_id
1 'polypeptide(L)'
;ESSGPQPLIELHQQIRDCLDEEIGKPISITSIVDIMNLIGKCVVAGNVRRTAEIVFGEPDNDEYLDLKNYEVNPHRATYGWTSNNSIYAEVGMDYRPSAERVRINGEPGYAWLHNMKKYGRMADEPNWKDKRASGGNPCLEQTLESHELCCLVETFPTNHDSIDDYKTTLKYAYLYAKTVTLGKTH
;
A
#
# COMPACT_ATOMS: atom_id res chain seq x y z
N GLU A 1 -24.00 7.09 -3.33
CA GLU A 1 -25.02 6.02 -3.36
C GLU A 1 -24.36 4.65 -3.42
N SER A 2 -25.05 3.63 -2.88
CA SER A 2 -24.56 2.26 -3.01
C SER A 2 -24.54 1.82 -4.47
N SER A 3 -23.44 1.18 -4.89
CA SER A 3 -23.27 0.68 -6.26
C SER A 3 -24.12 -0.55 -6.60
N GLY A 4 -24.82 -1.10 -5.61
CA GLY A 4 -25.56 -2.36 -5.77
C GLY A 4 -24.60 -3.57 -5.93
N PRO A 5 -25.12 -4.73 -6.38
CA PRO A 5 -24.34 -5.96 -6.48
C PRO A 5 -23.46 -6.05 -7.75
N GLN A 6 -23.69 -5.18 -8.74
CA GLN A 6 -23.04 -5.30 -10.05
C GLN A 6 -21.51 -5.31 -9.99
N PRO A 7 -20.81 -4.40 -9.25
CA PRO A 7 -19.36 -4.43 -9.15
C PRO A 7 -18.82 -5.73 -8.54
N LEU A 8 -19.56 -6.36 -7.64
CA LEU A 8 -19.17 -7.64 -7.05
C LEU A 8 -19.33 -8.80 -8.05
N ILE A 9 -20.38 -8.79 -8.86
CA ILE A 9 -20.59 -9.78 -9.93
C ILE A 9 -19.45 -9.69 -10.96
N GLU A 10 -19.11 -8.47 -11.36
CA GLU A 10 -18.00 -8.21 -12.29
C GLU A 10 -16.66 -8.66 -11.69
N LEU A 11 -16.39 -8.34 -10.41
CA LEU A 11 -15.20 -8.79 -9.72
C LEU A 11 -15.06 -10.31 -9.74
N HIS A 12 -16.12 -11.05 -9.42
CA HIS A 12 -16.08 -12.51 -9.41
C HIS A 12 -15.78 -13.09 -10.79
N GLN A 13 -16.32 -12.49 -11.87
CA GLN A 13 -16.01 -12.90 -13.22
C GLN A 13 -14.55 -12.62 -13.57
N GLN A 14 -14.05 -11.40 -13.29
CA GLN A 14 -12.69 -11.01 -13.57
C GLN A 14 -11.65 -11.85 -12.81
N ILE A 15 -11.93 -12.19 -11.54
CA ILE A 15 -11.06 -13.10 -10.77
C ILE A 15 -11.04 -14.49 -11.41
N ARG A 16 -12.20 -15.00 -11.85
CA ARG A 16 -12.27 -16.28 -12.57
C ARG A 16 -11.43 -16.24 -13.83
N ASP A 17 -11.56 -15.20 -14.64
CA ASP A 17 -10.80 -15.05 -15.88
C ASP A 17 -9.28 -15.03 -15.60
N CYS A 18 -8.83 -14.27 -14.59
CA CYS A 18 -7.43 -14.29 -14.16
C CYS A 18 -6.94 -15.69 -13.75
N LEU A 19 -7.76 -16.45 -13.01
CA LEU A 19 -7.37 -17.77 -12.51
C LEU A 19 -7.42 -18.83 -13.65
N ASP A 20 -8.35 -18.70 -14.59
CA ASP A 20 -8.46 -19.60 -15.74
C ASP A 20 -7.21 -19.50 -16.65
N GLU A 21 -6.62 -18.32 -16.77
CA GLU A 21 -5.35 -18.11 -17.49
C GLU A 21 -4.15 -18.78 -16.81
N GLU A 22 -4.24 -19.07 -15.51
CA GLU A 22 -3.17 -19.69 -14.72
C GLU A 22 -3.30 -21.22 -14.60
N ILE A 23 -4.33 -21.84 -15.19
CA ILE A 23 -4.54 -23.29 -15.07
C ILE A 23 -3.33 -24.07 -15.59
N GLY A 24 -2.82 -24.94 -14.74
CA GLY A 24 -1.68 -25.83 -15.05
C GLY A 24 -0.28 -25.20 -14.90
N LYS A 25 -0.18 -23.97 -14.41
CA LYS A 25 1.07 -23.27 -14.14
C LYS A 25 1.05 -22.58 -12.77
N PRO A 26 2.21 -22.21 -12.20
CA PRO A 26 2.25 -21.36 -11.00
C PRO A 26 1.55 -20.02 -11.27
N ILE A 27 0.86 -19.51 -10.25
CA ILE A 27 0.24 -18.16 -10.34
C ILE A 27 1.31 -17.10 -10.59
N SER A 28 1.07 -16.21 -11.55
CA SER A 28 1.96 -15.11 -11.89
C SER A 28 1.87 -13.96 -10.89
N ILE A 29 2.91 -13.12 -10.86
CA ILE A 29 2.91 -11.87 -10.08
C ILE A 29 1.80 -10.95 -10.58
N THR A 30 1.63 -10.87 -11.89
CA THR A 30 0.57 -10.10 -12.53
C THR A 30 -0.80 -10.52 -12.01
N SER A 31 -1.13 -11.80 -12.02
CA SER A 31 -2.43 -12.29 -11.56
C SER A 31 -2.67 -12.03 -10.08
N ILE A 32 -1.64 -12.17 -9.22
CA ILE A 32 -1.76 -11.83 -7.80
C ILE A 32 -2.11 -10.36 -7.62
N VAL A 33 -1.38 -9.45 -8.28
CA VAL A 33 -1.60 -8.01 -8.15
C VAL A 33 -2.92 -7.59 -8.77
N ASP A 34 -3.28 -8.17 -9.91
CA ASP A 34 -4.54 -7.88 -10.58
C ASP A 34 -5.75 -8.26 -9.75
N ILE A 35 -5.75 -9.42 -9.13
CA ILE A 35 -6.83 -9.85 -8.23
C ILE A 35 -7.00 -8.84 -7.09
N MET A 36 -5.91 -8.39 -6.45
CA MET A 36 -5.97 -7.41 -5.37
C MET A 36 -6.48 -6.05 -5.89
N ASN A 37 -5.96 -5.57 -7.01
CA ASN A 37 -6.40 -4.31 -7.61
C ASN A 37 -7.89 -4.34 -8.04
N LEU A 38 -8.37 -5.46 -8.55
CA LEU A 38 -9.78 -5.65 -8.89
C LEU A 38 -10.68 -5.62 -7.65
N ILE A 39 -10.22 -6.22 -6.53
CA ILE A 39 -10.90 -6.13 -5.23
C ILE A 39 -10.96 -4.65 -4.79
N GLY A 40 -9.84 -3.93 -4.86
CA GLY A 40 -9.77 -2.50 -4.56
C GLY A 40 -10.77 -1.69 -5.38
N LYS A 41 -10.81 -1.91 -6.69
CA LYS A 41 -11.79 -1.28 -7.60
C LYS A 41 -13.23 -1.55 -7.19
N CYS A 42 -13.56 -2.79 -6.81
CA CYS A 42 -14.89 -3.15 -6.34
C CYS A 42 -15.25 -2.43 -5.04
N VAL A 43 -14.31 -2.34 -4.09
CA VAL A 43 -14.53 -1.68 -2.79
C VAL A 43 -14.85 -0.20 -2.95
N VAL A 44 -14.20 0.50 -3.90
CA VAL A 44 -14.45 1.94 -4.12
C VAL A 44 -15.63 2.23 -5.04
N ALA A 45 -16.24 1.22 -5.63
CA ALA A 45 -17.40 1.39 -6.49
C ALA A 45 -18.55 2.10 -5.75
N GLY A 46 -19.17 3.08 -6.40
CA GLY A 46 -20.22 3.90 -5.78
C GLY A 46 -19.72 5.01 -4.87
N ASN A 47 -18.38 5.14 -4.68
CA ASN A 47 -17.74 6.22 -3.90
C ASN A 47 -18.21 6.35 -2.43
N VAL A 48 -18.72 5.27 -1.83
CA VAL A 48 -19.15 5.21 -0.41
C VAL A 48 -17.98 4.73 0.47
N ARG A 49 -17.23 3.77 -0.01
CA ARG A 49 -16.04 3.23 0.67
C ARG A 49 -14.78 3.61 -0.07
N ARG A 50 -13.67 3.58 0.65
CA ARG A 50 -12.33 3.81 0.10
C ARG A 50 -11.44 2.65 0.50
N THR A 51 -10.48 2.38 -0.34
CA THR A 51 -9.39 1.46 -0.07
C THR A 51 -8.12 2.02 -0.68
N ALA A 52 -7.01 1.63 -0.14
CA ALA A 52 -5.70 1.84 -0.73
C ALA A 52 -4.86 0.61 -0.42
N GLU A 53 -4.01 0.26 -1.36
CA GLU A 53 -3.15 -0.91 -1.29
C GLU A 53 -1.70 -0.48 -1.54
N ILE A 54 -0.75 -1.24 -1.03
CA ILE A 54 0.63 -1.19 -1.46
C ILE A 54 1.09 -2.60 -1.79
N VAL A 55 1.76 -2.72 -2.91
CA VAL A 55 2.38 -3.97 -3.34
C VAL A 55 3.89 -3.80 -3.30
N PHE A 56 4.57 -4.77 -2.70
CA PHE A 56 6.04 -4.82 -2.69
C PHE A 56 6.52 -5.92 -3.62
N GLY A 57 7.55 -5.61 -4.40
CA GLY A 57 8.17 -6.56 -5.33
C GLY A 57 9.68 -6.52 -5.28
N GLU A 58 10.29 -7.50 -5.92
CA GLU A 58 11.74 -7.58 -6.03
C GLU A 58 12.27 -6.64 -7.13
N PRO A 59 13.42 -5.99 -6.91
CA PRO A 59 13.95 -4.98 -7.81
C PRO A 59 14.44 -5.52 -9.16
N ASP A 60 14.66 -6.82 -9.27
CA ASP A 60 15.14 -7.52 -10.47
C ASP A 60 14.03 -8.29 -11.21
N ASN A 61 12.78 -8.10 -10.84
CA ASN A 61 11.64 -8.75 -11.48
C ASN A 61 10.99 -7.84 -12.52
N ASP A 62 11.29 -8.06 -13.79
CA ASP A 62 10.78 -7.24 -14.89
C ASP A 62 9.25 -7.31 -15.02
N GLU A 63 8.62 -8.47 -14.76
CA GLU A 63 7.16 -8.60 -14.74
C GLU A 63 6.54 -7.61 -13.73
N TYR A 64 7.09 -7.59 -12.51
CA TYR A 64 6.65 -6.66 -11.47
C TYR A 64 6.89 -5.20 -11.83
N LEU A 65 8.08 -4.89 -12.33
CA LEU A 65 8.48 -3.52 -12.66
C LEU A 65 7.61 -2.90 -13.77
N ASP A 66 7.08 -3.72 -14.66
CA ASP A 66 6.27 -3.26 -15.80
C ASP A 66 4.75 -3.31 -15.53
N LEU A 67 4.30 -3.70 -14.31
CA LEU A 67 2.87 -3.77 -13.97
C LEU A 67 2.11 -2.45 -14.20
N LYS A 68 2.76 -1.31 -13.99
CA LYS A 68 2.18 0.02 -14.20
C LYS A 68 2.55 0.66 -15.54
N ASN A 69 3.23 -0.07 -16.40
CA ASN A 69 3.49 0.37 -17.76
C ASN A 69 2.23 0.13 -18.61
N TYR A 70 1.37 1.13 -18.73
CA TYR A 70 0.10 1.02 -19.44
C TYR A 70 0.25 1.04 -20.96
N GLU A 71 1.42 1.32 -21.50
CA GLU A 71 1.73 1.10 -22.92
C GLU A 71 1.85 -0.40 -23.22
N VAL A 72 2.44 -1.16 -22.28
CA VAL A 72 2.59 -2.61 -22.36
C VAL A 72 1.34 -3.32 -21.85
N ASN A 73 0.72 -2.80 -20.79
CA ASN A 73 -0.42 -3.39 -20.09
C ASN A 73 -1.63 -2.44 -20.09
N PRO A 74 -2.22 -2.08 -21.25
CA PRO A 74 -3.25 -1.04 -21.33
C PRO A 74 -4.54 -1.37 -20.57
N HIS A 75 -4.89 -2.65 -20.43
CA HIS A 75 -6.07 -3.09 -19.67
C HIS A 75 -5.97 -2.75 -18.18
N ARG A 76 -4.76 -2.69 -17.63
CA ARG A 76 -4.51 -2.38 -16.23
C ARG A 76 -4.78 -0.92 -15.85
N ALA A 77 -4.85 -0.02 -16.82
CA ALA A 77 -5.21 1.39 -16.58
C ALA A 77 -6.59 1.54 -15.89
N THR A 78 -7.47 0.55 -16.03
CA THR A 78 -8.83 0.58 -15.45
C THR A 78 -8.90 0.18 -13.97
N TYR A 79 -7.85 -0.43 -13.41
CA TYR A 79 -7.80 -0.91 -12.01
C TYR A 79 -6.43 -0.80 -11.35
N GLY A 80 -5.33 -0.78 -12.08
CA GLY A 80 -3.98 -0.74 -11.52
C GLY A 80 -3.68 0.49 -10.64
N TRP A 81 -4.49 1.52 -10.72
CA TRP A 81 -4.39 2.74 -9.88
C TRP A 81 -4.79 2.51 -8.41
N THR A 82 -5.41 1.38 -8.06
CA THR A 82 -5.86 1.08 -6.70
C THR A 82 -4.73 0.75 -5.74
N SER A 83 -3.53 0.42 -6.25
CA SER A 83 -2.35 0.20 -5.43
C SER A 83 -1.21 1.17 -5.75
N ASN A 84 -0.39 1.48 -4.75
CA ASN A 84 0.97 1.96 -4.91
C ASN A 84 1.88 0.73 -5.05
N ASN A 85 2.83 0.77 -5.98
CA ASN A 85 3.79 -0.32 -6.15
C ASN A 85 5.18 0.17 -5.74
N SER A 86 5.85 -0.59 -4.90
CA SER A 86 7.21 -0.28 -4.43
C SER A 86 8.11 -1.52 -4.48
N ILE A 87 9.39 -1.32 -4.67
CA ILE A 87 10.38 -2.40 -4.58
C ILE A 87 11.07 -2.38 -3.22
N TYR A 88 11.50 -3.55 -2.75
CA TYR A 88 12.44 -3.63 -1.65
C TYR A 88 13.82 -3.18 -2.14
N ALA A 89 14.21 -2.00 -1.69
CA ALA A 89 15.47 -1.39 -2.09
C ALA A 89 16.56 -1.60 -1.04
N GLU A 90 17.80 -1.73 -1.51
CA GLU A 90 18.98 -1.78 -0.67
C GLU A 90 19.94 -0.64 -1.03
N VAL A 91 20.63 -0.10 -0.03
CA VAL A 91 21.62 0.96 -0.26
C VAL A 91 22.75 0.42 -1.13
N GLY A 92 22.98 1.07 -2.26
CA GLY A 92 24.05 0.70 -3.20
C GLY A 92 23.65 -0.31 -4.29
N MET A 93 22.38 -0.74 -4.35
CA MET A 93 21.88 -1.52 -5.47
C MET A 93 21.94 -0.75 -6.81
N ASP A 94 21.82 -1.43 -7.93
CA ASP A 94 21.65 -0.77 -9.23
C ASP A 94 20.20 -0.27 -9.39
N TYR A 95 20.01 1.04 -9.29
CA TYR A 95 18.70 1.69 -9.42
C TYR A 95 18.28 1.96 -10.86
N ARG A 96 19.16 1.77 -11.86
CA ARG A 96 18.84 2.13 -13.26
C ARG A 96 17.60 1.42 -13.81
N PRO A 97 17.39 0.10 -13.62
CA PRO A 97 16.22 -0.57 -14.16
C PRO A 97 14.91 -0.02 -13.60
N SER A 98 14.83 0.21 -12.28
CA SER A 98 13.64 0.79 -11.65
C SER A 98 13.46 2.26 -12.00
N ALA A 99 14.55 3.04 -12.05
CA ALA A 99 14.50 4.47 -12.40
C ALA A 99 13.96 4.70 -13.83
N GLU A 100 14.27 3.82 -14.79
CA GLU A 100 13.68 3.89 -16.13
C GLU A 100 12.18 3.68 -16.11
N ARG A 101 11.65 2.76 -15.30
CA ARG A 101 10.21 2.55 -15.14
C ARG A 101 9.56 3.77 -14.48
N VAL A 102 10.18 4.30 -13.42
CA VAL A 102 9.71 5.53 -12.75
C VAL A 102 9.64 6.71 -13.73
N ARG A 103 10.61 6.84 -14.63
CA ARG A 103 10.59 7.88 -15.66
C ARG A 103 9.41 7.77 -16.62
N ILE A 104 8.96 6.56 -16.91
CA ILE A 104 7.86 6.29 -17.86
C ILE A 104 6.50 6.45 -17.16
N ASN A 105 6.30 5.81 -16.01
CA ASN A 105 4.99 5.63 -15.38
C ASN A 105 4.92 6.08 -13.91
N GLY A 106 5.98 6.69 -13.36
CA GLY A 106 5.99 7.24 -12.00
C GLY A 106 6.19 6.21 -10.88
N GLU A 107 6.20 4.92 -11.20
CA GLU A 107 6.40 3.81 -10.26
C GLU A 107 7.40 2.79 -10.85
N PRO A 108 8.02 1.96 -10.01
CA PRO A 108 7.76 1.73 -8.59
C PRO A 108 8.41 2.78 -7.67
N GLY A 109 7.83 2.89 -6.44
CA GLY A 109 8.51 3.53 -5.32
C GLY A 109 9.61 2.65 -4.72
N TYR A 110 10.29 3.17 -3.69
CA TYR A 110 11.40 2.48 -3.02
C TYR A 110 11.11 2.30 -1.54
N ALA A 111 11.18 1.07 -1.04
CA ALA A 111 11.02 0.73 0.37
C ALA A 111 12.32 0.12 0.91
N TRP A 112 13.07 0.86 1.72
CA TRP A 112 14.29 0.37 2.36
C TRP A 112 13.93 -0.36 3.67
N LEU A 113 13.47 -1.60 3.56
CA LEU A 113 12.99 -2.40 4.69
C LEU A 113 14.04 -2.56 5.79
N HIS A 114 15.32 -2.67 5.43
CA HIS A 114 16.42 -2.69 6.40
C HIS A 114 16.44 -1.42 7.26
N ASN A 115 16.30 -0.25 6.64
CA ASN A 115 16.25 1.03 7.34
C ASN A 115 14.99 1.16 8.19
N MET A 116 13.83 0.71 7.69
CA MET A 116 12.58 0.67 8.45
C MET A 116 12.74 -0.14 9.74
N LYS A 117 13.43 -1.28 9.68
CA LYS A 117 13.70 -2.13 10.86
C LYS A 117 14.72 -1.52 11.82
N LYS A 118 15.70 -0.79 11.29
CA LYS A 118 16.83 -0.25 12.02
C LYS A 118 16.52 1.04 12.78
N TYR A 119 15.71 1.91 12.18
CA TYR A 119 15.42 3.24 12.70
C TYR A 119 13.93 3.36 13.03
N GLY A 120 13.61 3.82 14.24
CA GLY A 120 12.24 4.18 14.58
C GLY A 120 11.81 5.51 13.97
N ARG A 121 12.77 6.46 13.82
CA ARG A 121 12.61 7.75 13.12
C ARG A 121 13.94 8.14 12.51
N MET A 122 13.90 8.93 11.44
CA MET A 122 15.09 9.28 10.65
C MET A 122 16.20 10.01 11.44
N ALA A 123 15.84 10.75 12.48
CA ALA A 123 16.79 11.48 13.33
C ALA A 123 17.25 10.72 14.58
N ASP A 124 16.70 9.55 14.83
CA ASP A 124 17.04 8.75 16.00
C ASP A 124 18.27 7.86 15.72
N GLU A 125 18.99 7.52 16.77
CA GLU A 125 20.01 6.47 16.69
C GLU A 125 19.36 5.11 16.37
N PRO A 126 20.10 4.20 15.72
CA PRO A 126 19.61 2.87 15.43
C PRO A 126 19.13 2.14 16.69
N ASN A 127 17.90 1.67 16.71
CA ASN A 127 17.33 1.02 17.88
C ASN A 127 16.72 -0.38 17.62
N TRP A 128 16.53 -0.76 16.36
CA TRP A 128 16.00 -2.06 15.93
C TRP A 128 14.67 -2.46 16.59
N LYS A 129 13.84 -1.50 16.96
CA LYS A 129 12.54 -1.79 17.59
C LYS A 129 11.55 -2.43 16.63
N ASP A 130 11.61 -2.06 15.35
CA ASP A 130 10.73 -2.55 14.30
C ASP A 130 11.29 -3.76 13.54
N LYS A 131 12.09 -4.58 14.19
CA LYS A 131 12.77 -5.72 13.54
C LYS A 131 11.82 -6.72 12.85
N ARG A 132 10.53 -6.75 13.22
CA ARG A 132 9.51 -7.62 12.62
C ARG A 132 8.75 -6.98 11.47
N ALA A 133 8.98 -5.70 11.18
CA ALA A 133 8.35 -5.04 10.05
C ALA A 133 8.59 -5.82 8.76
N SER A 134 7.54 -6.02 7.99
CA SER A 134 7.57 -6.69 6.68
C SER A 134 7.23 -5.74 5.53
N GLY A 135 6.80 -4.53 5.83
CA GLY A 135 6.44 -3.50 4.88
C GLY A 135 5.90 -2.27 5.60
N GLY A 136 4.96 -1.59 4.98
CA GLY A 136 4.30 -0.41 5.54
C GLY A 136 2.90 -0.24 4.97
N ASN A 137 2.21 0.79 5.44
CA ASN A 137 0.92 1.20 4.90
C ASN A 137 1.08 1.79 3.48
N PRO A 138 0.00 2.01 2.73
CA PRO A 138 0.05 2.43 1.32
C PRO A 138 0.86 3.69 1.03
N CYS A 139 0.97 4.60 1.99
CA CYS A 139 1.76 5.84 1.86
C CYS A 139 3.19 5.71 2.40
N LEU A 140 3.56 4.57 2.99
CA LEU A 140 4.89 4.25 3.57
C LEU A 140 5.34 5.15 4.74
N GLU A 141 4.44 5.90 5.36
CA GLU A 141 4.78 6.69 6.55
C GLU A 141 4.82 5.86 7.83
N GLN A 142 4.24 4.66 7.82
CA GLN A 142 4.20 3.76 8.96
C GLN A 142 4.68 2.37 8.58
N THR A 143 5.68 1.86 9.29
CA THR A 143 6.13 0.47 9.16
C THR A 143 5.13 -0.47 9.83
N LEU A 144 4.90 -1.62 9.23
CA LEU A 144 3.95 -2.62 9.70
C LEU A 144 4.54 -4.03 9.65
N GLU A 145 4.23 -4.82 10.66
CA GLU A 145 4.36 -6.27 10.60
C GLU A 145 3.05 -6.92 10.12
N SER A 146 3.05 -8.22 9.89
CA SER A 146 1.86 -8.94 9.43
C SER A 146 0.71 -8.79 10.44
N HIS A 147 -0.50 -8.49 9.93
CA HIS A 147 -1.73 -8.26 10.70
C HIS A 147 -1.71 -7.03 11.64
N GLU A 148 -0.74 -6.15 11.51
CA GLU A 148 -0.70 -4.91 12.27
C GLU A 148 -1.64 -3.86 11.66
N LEU A 149 -2.23 -3.02 12.52
CA LEU A 149 -3.19 -2.02 12.12
C LEU A 149 -2.54 -0.64 11.94
N CYS A 150 -2.96 0.07 10.88
CA CYS A 150 -2.69 1.48 10.68
C CYS A 150 -3.94 2.29 11.01
N CYS A 151 -4.00 2.88 12.21
CA CYS A 151 -5.12 3.67 12.67
C CYS A 151 -4.81 5.16 12.55
N LEU A 152 -5.67 5.89 11.83
CA LEU A 152 -5.53 7.31 11.56
C LEU A 152 -6.43 8.14 12.46
N VAL A 153 -5.95 9.33 12.83
CA VAL A 153 -6.73 10.40 13.44
C VAL A 153 -6.27 11.72 12.84
N GLU A 154 -7.22 12.56 12.49
CA GLU A 154 -6.93 13.90 11.98
C GLU A 154 -7.04 14.95 13.08
N THR A 155 -6.17 15.96 13.03
CA THR A 155 -6.22 17.13 13.90
C THR A 155 -6.08 18.40 13.07
N PHE A 156 -6.68 19.48 13.54
CA PHE A 156 -6.75 20.75 12.82
C PHE A 156 -6.08 21.85 13.65
N PRO A 157 -4.78 22.14 13.45
CA PRO A 157 -4.04 23.12 14.26
C PRO A 157 -4.68 24.51 14.33
N THR A 158 -5.31 24.94 13.23
CA THR A 158 -5.96 26.25 13.13
C THR A 158 -7.21 26.40 14.01
N ASN A 159 -7.74 25.31 14.57
CA ASN A 159 -8.91 25.33 15.45
C ASN A 159 -8.51 25.44 16.94
N HIS A 160 -7.28 25.85 17.24
CA HIS A 160 -6.74 25.93 18.59
C HIS A 160 -6.25 27.34 18.89
N ASP A 161 -6.49 27.79 20.12
CA ASP A 161 -6.13 29.15 20.58
C ASP A 161 -4.63 29.27 20.93
N SER A 162 -3.97 28.15 21.18
CA SER A 162 -2.55 28.11 21.55
C SER A 162 -1.89 26.78 21.23
N ILE A 163 -0.56 26.77 21.24
CA ILE A 163 0.24 25.56 21.08
C ILE A 163 -0.05 24.55 22.20
N ASP A 164 -0.28 25.00 23.43
CA ASP A 164 -0.53 24.11 24.56
C ASP A 164 -1.92 23.48 24.50
N ASP A 165 -2.92 24.21 23.99
CA ASP A 165 -4.23 23.65 23.66
C ASP A 165 -4.09 22.59 22.56
N TYR A 166 -3.36 22.89 21.49
CA TYR A 166 -3.11 21.91 20.43
C TYR A 166 -2.37 20.66 20.91
N LYS A 167 -1.36 20.79 21.77
CA LYS A 167 -0.67 19.65 22.39
C LYS A 167 -1.62 18.76 23.21
N THR A 168 -2.60 19.38 23.88
CA THR A 168 -3.62 18.65 24.61
C THR A 168 -4.49 17.80 23.66
N THR A 169 -4.92 18.40 22.54
CA THR A 169 -5.64 17.68 21.48
C THR A 169 -4.80 16.54 20.90
N LEU A 170 -3.53 16.77 20.57
CA LEU A 170 -2.62 15.74 20.08
C LEU A 170 -2.49 14.55 21.04
N LYS A 171 -2.41 14.83 22.33
CA LYS A 171 -2.36 13.77 23.37
C LYS A 171 -3.60 12.87 23.30
N TYR A 172 -4.78 13.46 23.25
CA TYR A 172 -6.02 12.66 23.19
C TYR A 172 -6.23 11.99 21.83
N ALA A 173 -5.86 12.64 20.73
CA ALA A 173 -5.86 12.06 19.41
C ALA A 173 -4.98 10.80 19.34
N TYR A 174 -3.76 10.88 19.87
CA TYR A 174 -2.86 9.74 19.97
C TYR A 174 -3.44 8.60 20.83
N LEU A 175 -3.97 8.93 22.02
CA LEU A 175 -4.59 7.93 22.89
C LEU A 175 -5.79 7.25 22.21
N TYR A 176 -6.60 8.00 21.49
CA TYR A 176 -7.72 7.45 20.72
C TYR A 176 -7.24 6.46 19.67
N ALA A 177 -6.32 6.88 18.77
CA ALA A 177 -5.78 6.02 17.74
C ALA A 177 -5.12 4.76 18.33
N LYS A 178 -4.33 4.92 19.40
CA LYS A 178 -3.68 3.79 20.11
C LYS A 178 -4.69 2.83 20.73
N THR A 179 -5.77 3.33 21.29
CA THR A 179 -6.84 2.49 21.86
C THR A 179 -7.51 1.64 20.77
N VAL A 180 -7.73 2.22 19.58
CA VAL A 180 -8.30 1.48 18.44
C VAL A 180 -7.38 0.33 18.02
N THR A 181 -6.05 0.53 18.02
CA THR A 181 -5.09 -0.55 17.69
C THR A 181 -5.09 -1.71 18.69
N LEU A 182 -5.58 -1.49 19.90
CA LEU A 182 -5.71 -2.53 20.93
C LEU A 182 -7.04 -3.28 20.88
N GLY A 183 -7.95 -2.87 19.98
CA GLY A 183 -9.22 -3.55 19.75
C GLY A 183 -8.98 -5.00 19.27
N LYS A 184 -9.80 -5.93 19.75
CA LYS A 184 -9.76 -7.30 19.20
C LYS A 184 -10.22 -7.27 17.75
N THR A 185 -9.36 -7.77 16.86
CA THR A 185 -9.73 -8.11 15.48
C THR A 185 -10.12 -9.59 15.42
N HIS A 186 -11.18 -9.86 14.71
CA HIS A 186 -11.70 -11.23 14.55
C HIS A 186 -10.98 -11.95 13.42
#